data_06b611f854f9e27c58582fcb58f76599
#
_entry.id   06b611f854f9e27c58582fcb58f76599
#
_cell.length_a   1.000
_cell.length_b   1.000
_cell.length_c   1.000
_cell.angle_alpha   90.00
_cell.angle_beta   90.00
_cell.angle_gamma   90.00
#
_symmetry.space_group_name_H-M   'P 1'
#
loop_
_entity.id
_entity.type
_entity.pdbx_description
1 polymer ?
#
loop_
_entity_poly.entity_id
_entity_poly.type
_entity_poly.pdbx_seq_one_letter_code
_entity_poly.pdbx_strand_id
1 'polypeptide(L)'
;MEQLNVWFTVSEVQGLVKSGGLADVAKALPQALKALHQQVAIALPAYRSVPGREEAELVLETELTHWPHTHYRVLKRELEGIPVYLIDCPAYFDRSALYAENNQAYADNGERFGFFSAACLDVLPKLGIQPDIIHANDWHTGLVPFLLKTRYRYDSFFEQVKSVLTVHNAIFKGIFSYHQLEVIPELNLSGMEFLQYGHDHVSMLRAGIAFADKINAVSPNYASELLTPLGAHGLVDDFVRRARDLHGIVNGCDYSEWNPQTDHYLPTTYNDEPQSMRKGKALCKTALQEELHLPVANVPMFGMVCRLTHQKGFHYLLPILEQFLRNDVQVVIVGTGEPEVAARLNKIAHSHRNKFAFVETYSERLAHWVEAGSDFFLMPSEFEACGLNQIYSMAYGTLPIVREVGGLKDTVNDYDKFPERATGFGYQEPTPEALLITMQRALLFYLQQPEDMLKVQQRAMQQNFSWEESAQEYMKMYRLARFG
;
A
#
# COMPACT_ATOMS: atom_id res chain seq x y z
N MET A 1 5.26 -9.66 28.11
CA MET A 1 5.90 -8.51 27.38
C MET A 1 5.12 -7.27 27.75
N GLU A 2 5.79 -6.12 27.89
CA GLU A 2 5.12 -4.86 28.22
C GLU A 2 4.14 -4.48 27.12
N GLN A 3 2.93 -4.11 27.51
CA GLN A 3 1.87 -3.66 26.63
C GLN A 3 2.14 -2.20 26.24
N LEU A 4 2.10 -1.88 24.96
CA LEU A 4 2.23 -0.52 24.45
C LEU A 4 0.87 0.05 24.05
N ASN A 5 0.72 1.36 24.23
CA ASN A 5 -0.40 2.14 23.72
C ASN A 5 0.04 2.83 22.41
N VAL A 6 -0.59 2.49 21.30
CA VAL A 6 -0.26 3.01 19.98
C VAL A 6 -1.37 3.93 19.49
N TRP A 7 -1.05 5.17 19.23
CA TRP A 7 -1.90 6.14 18.54
C TRP A 7 -1.55 6.16 17.06
N PHE A 8 -2.39 5.54 16.24
CA PHE A 8 -2.16 5.33 14.81
C PHE A 8 -2.82 6.45 14.00
N THR A 9 -2.03 7.37 13.44
CA THR A 9 -2.55 8.53 12.69
C THR A 9 -2.44 8.28 11.18
N VAL A 10 -3.56 8.40 10.48
CA VAL A 10 -3.66 8.00 9.08
C VAL A 10 -4.76 8.76 8.34
N SER A 11 -4.62 8.88 7.03
CA SER A 11 -5.60 9.56 6.17
C SER A 11 -6.65 8.63 5.56
N GLU A 12 -6.46 7.33 5.62
CA GLU A 12 -7.35 6.31 5.03
C GLU A 12 -7.39 5.06 5.90
N VAL A 13 -8.53 4.39 5.95
CA VAL A 13 -8.72 3.08 6.60
C VAL A 13 -9.71 2.26 5.78
N GLN A 14 -9.36 1.05 5.38
CA GLN A 14 -10.26 0.14 4.66
C GLN A 14 -11.51 -0.15 5.51
N GLY A 15 -12.67 -0.12 4.85
CA GLY A 15 -13.98 -0.22 5.52
C GLY A 15 -14.57 1.13 5.95
N LEU A 16 -13.77 2.22 5.89
CA LEU A 16 -14.23 3.59 6.10
C LEU A 16 -13.99 4.45 4.85
N VAL A 17 -12.74 4.69 4.50
CA VAL A 17 -12.36 5.41 3.27
C VAL A 17 -11.09 4.79 2.70
N LYS A 18 -11.02 4.65 1.38
CA LYS A 18 -9.89 4.01 0.70
C LYS A 18 -9.64 4.63 -0.67
N SER A 19 -8.38 4.94 -0.95
CA SER A 19 -7.90 5.28 -2.29
C SER A 19 -6.70 4.42 -2.72
N GLY A 20 -5.99 3.80 -1.78
CA GLY A 20 -4.80 3.00 -2.03
C GLY A 20 -4.48 1.97 -0.94
N GLY A 21 -3.31 1.35 -1.04
CA GLY A 21 -2.85 0.31 -0.12
C GLY A 21 -2.60 0.78 1.32
N LEU A 22 -2.49 2.09 1.54
CA LEU A 22 -2.41 2.67 2.90
C LEU A 22 -3.61 2.27 3.74
N ALA A 23 -4.81 2.27 3.16
CA ALA A 23 -6.04 1.91 3.85
C ALA A 23 -6.04 0.45 4.32
N ASP A 24 -5.48 -0.46 3.52
CA ASP A 24 -5.36 -1.88 3.88
C ASP A 24 -4.46 -2.06 5.11
N VAL A 25 -3.30 -1.42 5.11
CA VAL A 25 -2.37 -1.40 6.26
C VAL A 25 -3.04 -0.81 7.50
N ALA A 26 -3.75 0.30 7.35
CA ALA A 26 -4.38 1.02 8.45
C ALA A 26 -5.56 0.26 9.08
N LYS A 27 -6.14 -0.71 8.38
CA LYS A 27 -7.09 -1.67 8.95
C LYS A 27 -6.38 -2.84 9.61
N ALA A 28 -5.47 -3.48 8.89
CA ALA A 28 -4.95 -4.79 9.27
C ALA A 28 -3.86 -4.72 10.36
N LEU A 29 -2.93 -3.76 10.29
CA LEU A 29 -1.87 -3.62 11.30
C LEU A 29 -2.42 -3.34 12.71
N PRO A 30 -3.36 -2.40 12.94
CA PRO A 30 -3.98 -2.21 14.25
C PRO A 30 -4.62 -3.48 14.82
N GLN A 31 -5.27 -4.28 13.98
CA GLN A 31 -5.88 -5.55 14.39
C GLN A 31 -4.83 -6.58 14.80
N ALA A 32 -3.75 -6.72 14.01
CA ALA A 32 -2.65 -7.62 14.32
C ALA A 32 -1.91 -7.20 15.60
N LEU A 33 -1.70 -5.90 15.83
CA LEU A 33 -1.12 -5.39 17.07
C LEU A 33 -2.04 -5.67 18.28
N LYS A 34 -3.35 -5.52 18.11
CA LYS A 34 -4.33 -5.89 19.15
C LYS A 34 -4.28 -7.38 19.45
N ALA A 35 -4.16 -8.24 18.44
CA ALA A 35 -3.98 -9.68 18.65
C ALA A 35 -2.69 -10.01 19.41
N LEU A 36 -1.65 -9.17 19.32
CA LEU A 36 -0.44 -9.21 20.14
C LEU A 36 -0.61 -8.51 21.52
N HIS A 37 -1.86 -8.30 21.95
CA HIS A 37 -2.23 -7.66 23.22
C HIS A 37 -1.75 -6.22 23.40
N GLN A 38 -1.56 -5.48 22.29
CA GLN A 38 -1.29 -4.05 22.36
C GLN A 38 -2.60 -3.26 22.37
N GLN A 39 -2.57 -2.06 22.97
CA GLN A 39 -3.68 -1.12 22.86
C GLN A 39 -3.44 -0.24 21.63
N VAL A 40 -4.40 -0.20 20.72
CA VAL A 40 -4.29 0.59 19.50
C VAL A 40 -5.56 1.38 19.30
N ALA A 41 -5.42 2.66 18.98
CA ALA A 41 -6.50 3.50 18.53
C ALA A 41 -6.08 4.26 17.26
N ILE A 42 -7.03 4.48 16.35
CA ILE A 42 -6.80 5.14 15.07
C ILE A 42 -7.35 6.57 15.13
N ALA A 43 -6.57 7.54 14.66
CA ALA A 43 -7.04 8.89 14.33
C ALA A 43 -7.18 9.02 12.81
N LEU A 44 -8.36 9.45 12.35
CA LEU A 44 -8.73 9.59 10.96
C LEU A 44 -9.46 10.92 10.74
N PRO A 45 -9.27 11.64 9.62
CA PRO A 45 -10.15 12.76 9.30
C PRO A 45 -11.60 12.30 9.11
N ALA A 46 -12.55 13.09 9.62
CA ALA A 46 -13.97 12.82 9.46
C ALA A 46 -14.49 13.24 8.08
N TYR A 47 -14.01 12.58 7.03
CA TYR A 47 -14.47 12.88 5.68
C TYR A 47 -15.99 12.67 5.52
N ARG A 48 -16.60 13.42 4.59
CA ARG A 48 -18.04 13.26 4.26
C ARG A 48 -18.39 11.81 3.91
N SER A 49 -17.49 11.12 3.23
CA SER A 49 -17.69 9.76 2.73
C SER A 49 -17.51 8.65 3.78
N VAL A 50 -17.17 8.98 5.04
CA VAL A 50 -17.04 7.97 6.10
C VAL A 50 -18.42 7.39 6.42
N PRO A 51 -18.67 6.09 6.21
CA PRO A 51 -19.95 5.47 6.51
C PRO A 51 -20.25 5.54 8.01
N GLY A 52 -21.50 5.85 8.39
CA GLY A 52 -21.91 5.93 9.80
C GLY A 52 -21.24 7.05 10.60
N ARG A 53 -20.72 8.09 9.96
CA ARG A 53 -20.13 9.26 10.62
C ARG A 53 -21.17 9.95 11.54
N GLU A 54 -22.40 10.07 11.08
CA GLU A 54 -23.48 10.74 11.82
C GLU A 54 -23.95 9.95 13.06
N GLU A 55 -23.64 8.65 13.11
CA GLU A 55 -23.97 7.75 14.22
C GLU A 55 -22.82 7.62 15.24
N ALA A 56 -21.65 8.21 14.92
CA ALA A 56 -20.50 8.16 15.80
C ALA A 56 -20.69 9.01 17.06
N GLU A 57 -20.21 8.54 18.20
CA GLU A 57 -20.32 9.20 19.51
C GLU A 57 -19.47 10.49 19.53
N LEU A 58 -20.08 11.62 19.86
CA LEU A 58 -19.34 12.86 20.13
C LEU A 58 -18.63 12.74 21.48
N VAL A 59 -17.30 12.67 21.48
CA VAL A 59 -16.47 12.53 22.68
C VAL A 59 -15.73 13.79 23.09
N LEU A 60 -15.56 14.74 22.17
CA LEU A 60 -14.92 16.01 22.45
C LEU A 60 -15.38 17.08 21.46
N GLU A 61 -15.62 18.29 21.97
CA GLU A 61 -15.78 19.50 21.19
C GLU A 61 -14.80 20.53 21.75
N THR A 62 -13.95 21.10 20.87
CA THR A 62 -12.80 21.90 21.31
C THR A 62 -12.33 22.84 20.21
N GLU A 63 -11.29 23.58 20.52
CA GLU A 63 -10.62 24.51 19.59
C GLU A 63 -9.14 24.19 19.47
N LEU A 64 -8.61 24.33 18.27
CA LEU A 64 -7.17 24.32 18.01
C LEU A 64 -6.70 25.77 17.85
N THR A 65 -5.95 26.23 18.84
CA THR A 65 -5.44 27.62 18.86
C THR A 65 -4.50 27.90 17.69
N HIS A 66 -4.52 29.12 17.20
CA HIS A 66 -3.68 29.60 16.08
C HIS A 66 -4.00 28.99 14.72
N TRP A 67 -5.21 28.45 14.53
CA TRP A 67 -5.66 27.94 13.26
C TRP A 67 -6.83 28.77 12.71
N PRO A 68 -6.98 28.93 11.37
CA PRO A 68 -8.09 29.71 10.78
C PRO A 68 -9.47 29.14 11.14
N HIS A 69 -9.59 27.82 11.19
CA HIS A 69 -10.78 27.10 11.64
C HIS A 69 -10.45 26.44 12.96
N THR A 70 -10.72 27.13 14.05
CA THR A 70 -10.31 26.72 15.40
C THR A 70 -11.19 25.62 15.97
N HIS A 71 -12.50 25.67 15.71
CA HIS A 71 -13.47 24.72 16.22
C HIS A 71 -13.40 23.38 15.48
N TYR A 72 -13.31 22.30 16.25
CA TYR A 72 -13.47 20.95 15.73
C TYR A 72 -14.08 20.03 16.76
N ARG A 73 -14.60 18.90 16.30
CA ARG A 73 -15.17 17.84 17.14
C ARG A 73 -14.36 16.57 16.96
N VAL A 74 -14.42 15.69 17.95
CA VAL A 74 -13.90 14.34 17.85
C VAL A 74 -15.07 13.38 18.02
N LEU A 75 -15.29 12.59 16.99
CA LEU A 75 -16.32 11.56 16.98
C LEU A 75 -15.65 10.20 17.17
N LYS A 76 -16.18 9.35 18.04
CA LYS A 76 -15.64 8.02 18.29
C LYS A 76 -16.55 6.95 17.72
N ARG A 77 -15.96 5.98 17.09
CA ARG A 77 -16.62 4.75 16.66
C ARG A 77 -15.66 3.56 16.80
N GLU A 78 -16.14 2.37 16.54
CA GLU A 78 -15.30 1.17 16.46
C GLU A 78 -15.29 0.61 15.04
N LEU A 79 -14.13 0.09 14.64
CA LEU A 79 -13.96 -0.71 13.44
C LEU A 79 -13.36 -2.07 13.85
N GLU A 80 -14.20 -3.12 13.82
CA GLU A 80 -13.79 -4.48 14.21
C GLU A 80 -13.07 -4.54 15.57
N GLY A 81 -13.60 -3.77 16.53
CA GLY A 81 -13.10 -3.68 17.90
C GLY A 81 -11.84 -2.81 18.08
N ILE A 82 -11.45 -2.03 17.05
CA ILE A 82 -10.43 -0.98 17.17
C ILE A 82 -11.13 0.37 17.31
N PRO A 83 -10.85 1.16 18.37
CA PRO A 83 -11.37 2.52 18.48
C PRO A 83 -10.84 3.42 17.35
N VAL A 84 -11.76 4.12 16.68
CA VAL A 84 -11.44 5.11 15.64
C VAL A 84 -11.95 6.47 16.10
N TYR A 85 -11.05 7.42 16.20
CA TYR A 85 -11.34 8.81 16.54
C TYR A 85 -11.33 9.64 15.25
N LEU A 86 -12.49 10.10 14.86
CA LEU A 86 -12.70 10.91 13.68
C LEU A 86 -12.51 12.38 14.03
N ILE A 87 -11.50 13.03 13.46
CA ILE A 87 -11.25 14.47 13.63
C ILE A 87 -12.18 15.23 12.69
N ASP A 88 -13.22 15.81 13.23
CA ASP A 88 -14.31 16.45 12.49
C ASP A 88 -14.16 17.96 12.47
N CYS A 89 -13.60 18.47 11.39
CA CYS A 89 -13.60 19.89 11.04
C CYS A 89 -14.22 20.04 9.64
N PRO A 90 -15.53 20.39 9.55
CA PRO A 90 -16.23 20.41 8.26
C PRO A 90 -15.59 21.32 7.22
N ALA A 91 -14.98 22.44 7.64
CA ALA A 91 -14.26 23.34 6.74
C ALA A 91 -13.15 22.63 5.94
N TYR A 92 -12.51 21.62 6.54
CA TYR A 92 -11.42 20.86 5.92
C TYR A 92 -11.87 19.52 5.33
N PHE A 93 -12.80 18.81 5.97
CA PHE A 93 -13.06 17.40 5.65
C PHE A 93 -14.46 17.10 5.12
N ASP A 94 -15.37 18.08 5.10
CA ASP A 94 -16.67 17.93 4.45
C ASP A 94 -16.56 18.17 2.93
N ARG A 95 -15.85 17.25 2.25
CA ARG A 95 -15.53 17.28 0.82
C ARG A 95 -16.02 16.02 0.11
N SER A 96 -16.25 16.13 -1.21
CA SER A 96 -16.68 15.00 -2.06
C SER A 96 -15.63 13.91 -2.21
N ALA A 97 -14.34 14.23 -2.10
CA ALA A 97 -13.23 13.30 -2.24
C ALA A 97 -12.16 13.52 -1.16
N LEU A 98 -11.22 12.59 -1.01
CA LEU A 98 -10.21 12.64 0.05
C LEU A 98 -9.16 13.72 -0.21
N TYR A 99 -8.58 13.76 -1.40
CA TYR A 99 -7.40 14.57 -1.73
C TYR A 99 -7.57 15.45 -2.95
N ALA A 100 -8.41 15.03 -3.89
CA ALA A 100 -8.54 15.66 -5.20
C ALA A 100 -9.96 15.48 -5.74
N GLU A 101 -10.43 16.43 -6.52
CA GLU A 101 -11.69 16.38 -7.25
C GLU A 101 -11.42 16.73 -8.70
N ASN A 102 -12.05 16.01 -9.65
CA ASN A 102 -11.85 16.22 -11.10
C ASN A 102 -10.36 16.17 -11.53
N ASN A 103 -9.59 15.26 -10.96
CA ASN A 103 -8.14 15.10 -11.16
C ASN A 103 -7.30 16.32 -10.73
N GLN A 104 -7.85 17.22 -9.91
CA GLN A 104 -7.13 18.35 -9.34
C GLN A 104 -7.09 18.22 -7.82
N ALA A 105 -5.87 18.23 -7.24
CA ALA A 105 -5.69 18.24 -5.80
C ALA A 105 -6.33 19.49 -5.19
N TYR A 106 -6.94 19.36 -4.02
CA TYR A 106 -7.44 20.52 -3.29
C TYR A 106 -6.29 21.47 -2.95
N ALA A 107 -6.49 22.75 -3.26
CA ALA A 107 -5.46 23.78 -3.09
C ALA A 107 -5.04 23.96 -1.62
N ASP A 108 -5.92 23.66 -0.69
CA ASP A 108 -5.71 23.79 0.75
C ASP A 108 -5.25 22.47 1.43
N ASN A 109 -4.79 21.47 0.68
CA ASN A 109 -4.34 20.19 1.26
C ASN A 109 -3.22 20.36 2.30
N GLY A 110 -2.33 21.32 2.13
CA GLY A 110 -1.29 21.63 3.12
C GLY A 110 -1.88 22.04 4.47
N GLU A 111 -2.82 22.96 4.45
CA GLU A 111 -3.52 23.43 5.65
C GLU A 111 -4.39 22.33 6.25
N ARG A 112 -5.14 21.57 5.44
CA ARG A 112 -6.00 20.46 5.87
C ARG A 112 -5.23 19.40 6.66
N PHE A 113 -4.13 18.88 6.10
CA PHE A 113 -3.35 17.82 6.74
C PHE A 113 -2.37 18.36 7.78
N GLY A 114 -1.98 19.63 7.69
CA GLY A 114 -1.35 20.34 8.79
C GLY A 114 -2.24 20.43 10.00
N PHE A 115 -3.49 20.87 9.81
CA PHE A 115 -4.54 20.87 10.86
C PHE A 115 -4.73 19.46 11.45
N PHE A 116 -4.90 18.45 10.60
CA PHE A 116 -5.08 17.07 11.06
C PHE A 116 -3.90 16.60 11.93
N SER A 117 -2.66 16.86 11.49
CA SER A 117 -1.47 16.50 12.25
C SER A 117 -1.41 17.18 13.63
N ALA A 118 -1.78 18.45 13.70
CA ALA A 118 -1.84 19.18 14.96
C ALA A 118 -2.98 18.69 15.86
N ALA A 119 -4.16 18.47 15.31
CA ALA A 119 -5.32 17.96 16.03
C ALA A 119 -5.07 16.55 16.61
N CYS A 120 -4.35 15.67 15.88
CA CYS A 120 -3.97 14.34 16.37
C CYS A 120 -3.15 14.37 17.67
N LEU A 121 -2.40 15.44 17.91
CA LEU A 121 -1.66 15.65 19.16
C LEU A 121 -2.50 16.39 20.22
N ASP A 122 -3.23 17.42 19.81
CA ASP A 122 -4.04 18.26 20.69
C ASP A 122 -5.14 17.47 21.42
N VAL A 123 -5.72 16.46 20.80
CA VAL A 123 -6.78 15.63 21.39
C VAL A 123 -6.29 14.71 22.51
N LEU A 124 -5.04 14.27 22.50
CA LEU A 124 -4.51 13.26 23.40
C LEU A 124 -4.66 13.63 24.87
N PRO A 125 -4.12 14.79 25.34
CA PRO A 125 -4.31 15.20 26.74
C PRO A 125 -5.76 15.52 27.07
N LYS A 126 -6.54 16.04 26.11
CA LYS A 126 -7.96 16.39 26.31
C LYS A 126 -8.85 15.17 26.49
N LEU A 127 -8.51 14.04 25.85
CA LEU A 127 -9.21 12.76 25.98
C LEU A 127 -8.59 11.87 27.07
N GLY A 128 -7.46 12.26 27.66
CA GLY A 128 -6.73 11.43 28.63
C GLY A 128 -6.10 10.18 28.00
N ILE A 129 -5.82 10.20 26.69
CA ILE A 129 -5.19 9.09 25.97
C ILE A 129 -3.68 9.29 26.00
N GLN A 130 -2.97 8.46 26.78
CA GLN A 130 -1.51 8.51 26.91
C GLN A 130 -0.86 7.44 26.03
N PRO A 131 -0.36 7.78 24.82
CA PRO A 131 0.32 6.81 23.98
C PRO A 131 1.79 6.63 24.41
N ASP A 132 2.34 5.43 24.19
CA ASP A 132 3.78 5.19 24.17
C ASP A 132 4.37 5.52 22.81
N ILE A 133 3.62 5.18 21.75
CA ILE A 133 3.99 5.36 20.35
C ILE A 133 2.90 6.12 19.60
N ILE A 134 3.30 7.15 18.87
CA ILE A 134 2.47 7.76 17.83
C ILE A 134 3.01 7.29 16.49
N HIS A 135 2.18 6.53 15.75
CA HIS A 135 2.54 6.01 14.45
C HIS A 135 1.92 6.85 13.35
N ALA A 136 2.74 7.64 12.68
CA ALA A 136 2.37 8.47 11.54
C ALA A 136 2.54 7.72 10.21
N ASN A 137 1.71 8.03 9.22
CA ASN A 137 1.71 7.36 7.92
C ASN A 137 1.74 8.37 6.78
N ASP A 138 2.76 8.29 5.92
CA ASP A 138 3.00 9.15 4.77
C ASP A 138 3.00 10.66 5.09
N TRP A 139 3.00 11.49 4.05
CA TRP A 139 3.05 12.94 4.17
C TRP A 139 1.84 13.55 4.89
N HIS A 140 0.67 12.90 4.81
CA HIS A 140 -0.57 13.39 5.41
C HIS A 140 -0.47 13.58 6.94
N THR A 141 0.36 12.78 7.57
CA THR A 141 0.66 12.86 9.00
C THR A 141 2.14 13.11 9.29
N GLY A 142 2.89 13.50 8.26
CA GLY A 142 4.33 13.77 8.36
C GLY A 142 4.69 14.89 9.32
N LEU A 143 3.78 15.83 9.58
CA LEU A 143 3.99 16.88 10.57
C LEU A 143 3.76 16.44 12.02
N VAL A 144 3.18 15.25 12.26
CA VAL A 144 2.99 14.75 13.65
C VAL A 144 4.32 14.59 14.39
N PRO A 145 5.34 13.88 13.86
CA PRO A 145 6.65 13.80 14.51
C PRO A 145 7.32 15.16 14.68
N PHE A 146 7.18 16.05 13.69
CA PHE A 146 7.72 17.39 13.73
C PHE A 146 7.12 18.22 14.88
N LEU A 147 5.79 18.29 14.97
CA LEU A 147 5.10 19.04 16.02
C LEU A 147 5.35 18.44 17.40
N LEU A 148 5.44 17.12 17.53
CA LEU A 148 5.79 16.44 18.77
C LEU A 148 7.16 16.93 19.31
N LYS A 149 8.15 17.11 18.44
CA LYS A 149 9.53 17.51 18.81
C LYS A 149 9.75 19.03 18.81
N THR A 150 8.78 19.81 18.35
CA THR A 150 8.87 21.30 18.34
C THR A 150 7.85 21.91 19.28
N ARG A 151 6.56 21.94 18.90
CA ARG A 151 5.46 22.56 19.66
C ARG A 151 5.30 21.94 21.04
N TYR A 152 5.36 20.62 21.15
CA TYR A 152 5.13 19.88 22.39
C TYR A 152 6.41 19.43 23.10
N ARG A 153 7.57 19.94 22.66
CA ARG A 153 8.90 19.53 23.18
C ARG A 153 9.02 19.61 24.71
N TYR A 154 8.39 20.59 25.33
CA TYR A 154 8.48 20.86 26.76
C TYR A 154 7.19 20.54 27.51
N ASP A 155 6.24 19.91 26.85
CA ASP A 155 5.01 19.47 27.48
C ASP A 155 5.24 18.11 28.16
N SER A 156 5.04 18.08 29.48
CA SER A 156 5.25 16.87 30.29
C SER A 156 4.38 15.69 29.89
N PHE A 157 3.21 15.95 29.28
CA PHE A 157 2.36 14.89 28.75
C PHE A 157 3.05 14.08 27.67
N PHE A 158 3.87 14.73 26.83
CA PHE A 158 4.55 14.10 25.69
C PHE A 158 5.99 13.67 25.96
N GLU A 159 6.52 13.90 27.16
CA GLU A 159 7.94 13.67 27.50
C GLU A 159 8.43 12.26 27.15
N GLN A 160 7.59 11.25 27.38
CA GLN A 160 7.92 9.84 27.14
C GLN A 160 7.39 9.30 25.80
N VAL A 161 6.62 10.10 25.06
CA VAL A 161 6.00 9.67 23.80
C VAL A 161 7.04 9.64 22.69
N LYS A 162 7.05 8.56 21.92
CA LYS A 162 7.91 8.39 20.74
C LYS A 162 7.08 8.32 19.47
N SER A 163 7.71 8.69 18.36
CA SER A 163 7.07 8.69 17.06
C SER A 163 7.72 7.71 16.08
N VAL A 164 6.88 7.05 15.30
CA VAL A 164 7.29 6.22 14.16
C VAL A 164 6.60 6.77 12.92
N LEU A 165 7.32 6.87 11.81
CA LEU A 165 6.77 7.24 10.52
C LEU A 165 6.88 6.06 9.56
N THR A 166 5.77 5.58 9.00
CA THR A 166 5.79 4.65 7.87
C THR A 166 5.65 5.41 6.55
N VAL A 167 6.57 5.15 5.63
CA VAL A 167 6.61 5.67 4.27
C VAL A 167 6.08 4.58 3.33
N HIS A 168 4.85 4.75 2.85
CA HIS A 168 4.22 3.85 1.90
C HIS A 168 4.63 4.14 0.46
N ASN A 169 4.82 5.43 0.13
CA ASN A 169 5.30 5.83 -1.19
C ASN A 169 5.93 7.22 -1.15
N ALA A 170 7.26 7.29 -1.24
CA ALA A 170 8.04 8.52 -1.18
C ALA A 170 7.85 9.46 -2.38
N ILE A 171 7.17 9.02 -3.45
CA ILE A 171 6.83 9.90 -4.58
C ILE A 171 5.89 11.04 -4.13
N PHE A 172 5.02 10.75 -3.17
CA PHE A 172 4.09 11.71 -2.59
C PHE A 172 4.71 12.38 -1.36
N LYS A 173 5.19 13.60 -1.52
CA LYS A 173 5.98 14.30 -0.52
C LYS A 173 5.18 15.29 0.33
N GLY A 174 3.95 15.64 -0.09
CA GLY A 174 3.18 16.69 0.55
C GLY A 174 3.95 18.03 0.51
N ILE A 175 4.16 18.56 -0.71
CA ILE A 175 4.92 19.79 -0.93
C ILE A 175 3.96 20.96 -0.99
N PHE A 176 4.11 21.90 -0.06
CA PHE A 176 3.26 23.09 0.04
C PHE A 176 4.12 24.32 0.32
N SER A 177 3.66 25.51 -0.11
CA SER A 177 4.35 26.75 0.15
C SER A 177 4.33 27.09 1.65
N TYR A 178 5.34 27.84 2.12
CA TYR A 178 5.33 28.37 3.47
C TYR A 178 4.08 29.19 3.76
N HIS A 179 3.52 29.89 2.77
CA HIS A 179 2.28 30.63 2.91
C HIS A 179 1.07 29.73 3.23
N GLN A 180 0.97 28.56 2.59
CA GLN A 180 -0.10 27.58 2.90
C GLN A 180 0.08 26.94 4.29
N LEU A 181 1.29 26.95 4.83
CA LEU A 181 1.64 26.38 6.13
C LEU A 181 1.98 27.43 7.19
N GLU A 182 1.64 28.72 6.95
CA GLU A 182 1.93 29.82 7.91
C GLU A 182 1.26 29.63 9.28
N VAL A 183 0.21 28.80 9.33
CA VAL A 183 -0.46 28.36 10.55
C VAL A 183 0.42 27.46 11.45
N ILE A 184 1.58 27.04 10.95
CA ILE A 184 2.58 26.23 11.66
C ILE A 184 3.87 27.06 11.79
N PRO A 185 3.91 28.04 12.72
CA PRO A 185 5.04 28.96 12.85
C PRO A 185 6.36 28.24 13.16
N GLU A 186 6.31 27.03 13.70
CA GLU A 186 7.48 26.22 14.00
C GLU A 186 8.31 25.88 12.74
N LEU A 187 7.71 25.87 11.56
CA LEU A 187 8.41 25.66 10.28
C LEU A 187 9.36 26.83 9.94
N ASN A 188 9.11 28.03 10.49
CA ASN A 188 9.93 29.22 10.28
C ASN A 188 10.93 29.51 11.41
N LEU A 189 11.09 28.58 12.36
CA LEU A 189 12.09 28.74 13.41
C LEU A 189 13.52 28.62 12.85
N SER A 190 14.47 29.35 13.44
CA SER A 190 15.87 29.23 13.09
C SER A 190 16.35 27.78 13.26
N GLY A 191 17.07 27.28 12.28
CA GLY A 191 17.54 25.89 12.24
C GLY A 191 16.58 24.92 11.52
N MET A 192 15.46 25.41 10.96
CA MET A 192 14.52 24.61 10.19
C MET A 192 14.67 24.77 8.67
N GLU A 193 15.68 25.51 8.22
CA GLU A 193 15.92 25.79 6.80
C GLU A 193 16.15 24.52 5.98
N PHE A 194 16.62 23.43 6.58
CA PHE A 194 16.79 22.14 5.94
C PHE A 194 15.48 21.47 5.53
N LEU A 195 14.33 21.91 6.07
CA LEU A 195 13.00 21.43 5.66
C LEU A 195 12.55 22.03 4.34
N GLN A 196 13.19 23.09 3.88
CA GLN A 196 12.88 23.76 2.63
C GLN A 196 13.02 22.79 1.44
N TYR A 197 12.02 22.78 0.59
CA TYR A 197 11.97 22.02 -0.63
C TYR A 197 11.76 22.94 -1.84
N GLY A 198 12.79 23.07 -2.68
CA GLY A 198 12.77 24.11 -3.71
C GLY A 198 12.98 25.51 -3.12
N HIS A 199 12.26 26.51 -3.62
CA HIS A 199 12.56 27.93 -3.31
C HIS A 199 11.81 28.42 -2.06
N ASP A 200 10.52 28.11 -1.92
CA ASP A 200 9.65 28.63 -0.85
C ASP A 200 8.62 27.58 -0.36
N HIS A 201 8.93 26.32 -0.56
CA HIS A 201 8.06 25.20 -0.19
C HIS A 201 8.67 24.36 0.93
N VAL A 202 7.82 23.61 1.61
CA VAL A 202 8.17 22.61 2.61
C VAL A 202 7.59 21.27 2.16
N SER A 203 8.33 20.19 2.37
CA SER A 203 7.80 18.83 2.26
C SER A 203 7.38 18.32 3.63
N MET A 204 6.11 17.99 3.81
CA MET A 204 5.60 17.42 5.06
C MET A 204 6.21 16.05 5.34
N LEU A 205 6.46 15.25 4.29
CA LEU A 205 7.17 13.97 4.43
C LEU A 205 8.61 14.16 4.92
N ARG A 206 9.34 15.16 4.38
CA ARG A 206 10.69 15.51 4.85
C ARG A 206 10.70 15.86 6.33
N ALA A 207 9.72 16.65 6.79
CA ALA A 207 9.58 16.98 8.19
C ALA A 207 9.38 15.73 9.05
N GLY A 208 8.53 14.82 8.60
CA GLY A 208 8.32 13.53 9.28
C GLY A 208 9.60 12.68 9.34
N ILE A 209 10.32 12.53 8.23
CA ILE A 209 11.59 11.80 8.17
C ILE A 209 12.61 12.40 9.13
N ALA A 210 12.71 13.73 9.17
CA ALA A 210 13.69 14.42 9.99
C ALA A 210 13.45 14.23 11.50
N PHE A 211 12.20 14.18 11.94
CA PHE A 211 11.82 14.26 13.36
C PHE A 211 11.26 12.96 13.96
N ALA A 212 10.86 11.96 13.18
CA ALA A 212 10.43 10.68 13.71
C ALA A 212 11.56 9.96 14.46
N ASP A 213 11.26 9.29 15.57
CA ASP A 213 12.25 8.49 16.32
C ASP A 213 12.70 7.27 15.51
N LYS A 214 11.78 6.62 14.79
CA LYS A 214 12.08 5.57 13.81
C LYS A 214 11.26 5.77 12.52
N ILE A 215 11.82 5.28 11.42
CA ILE A 215 11.21 5.35 10.09
C ILE A 215 11.06 3.94 9.58
N ASN A 216 9.90 3.61 9.03
CA ASN A 216 9.67 2.36 8.35
C ASN A 216 9.39 2.61 6.86
N ALA A 217 10.01 1.82 6.00
CA ALA A 217 9.60 1.61 4.63
C ALA A 217 8.86 0.26 4.54
N VAL A 218 7.92 0.14 3.62
CA VAL A 218 7.02 -1.02 3.56
C VAL A 218 7.63 -2.27 2.91
N SER A 219 8.95 -2.31 2.79
CA SER A 219 9.74 -3.52 2.52
C SER A 219 11.25 -3.27 2.73
N PRO A 220 12.05 -4.30 3.01
CA PRO A 220 13.51 -4.17 3.20
C PRO A 220 14.24 -3.63 1.98
N ASN A 221 13.92 -4.13 0.77
CA ASN A 221 14.55 -3.64 -0.44
C ASN A 221 14.12 -2.20 -0.74
N TYR A 222 12.85 -1.83 -0.49
CA TYR A 222 12.41 -0.46 -0.64
C TYR A 222 13.14 0.48 0.33
N ALA A 223 13.38 0.07 1.58
CA ALA A 223 14.21 0.83 2.50
C ALA A 223 15.63 1.07 1.92
N SER A 224 16.20 0.07 1.26
CA SER A 224 17.50 0.20 0.59
C SER A 224 17.43 1.13 -0.64
N GLU A 225 16.35 1.07 -1.42
CA GLU A 225 16.12 1.95 -2.57
C GLU A 225 15.96 3.42 -2.15
N LEU A 226 15.32 3.70 -1.00
CA LEU A 226 15.19 5.05 -0.44
C LEU A 226 16.55 5.71 -0.10
N LEU A 227 17.62 4.92 0.03
CA LEU A 227 18.99 5.42 0.18
C LEU A 227 19.68 5.74 -1.17
N THR A 228 18.96 5.63 -2.27
CA THR A 228 19.45 5.93 -3.61
C THR A 228 18.70 7.10 -4.24
N PRO A 229 19.32 7.87 -5.14
CA PRO A 229 18.65 9.00 -5.80
C PRO A 229 17.37 8.61 -6.55
N LEU A 230 17.36 7.42 -7.16
CA LEU A 230 16.22 6.94 -7.95
C LEU A 230 15.05 6.57 -7.05
N GLY A 231 15.27 5.79 -6.00
CA GLY A 231 14.20 5.31 -5.13
C GLY A 231 13.67 6.37 -4.17
N ALA A 232 14.52 7.32 -3.75
CA ALA A 232 14.14 8.38 -2.82
C ALA A 232 13.35 9.55 -3.45
N HIS A 233 13.23 9.60 -4.76
CA HIS A 233 12.48 10.64 -5.48
C HIS A 233 12.79 12.08 -5.05
N GLY A 234 14.07 12.39 -4.76
CA GLY A 234 14.54 13.71 -4.33
C GLY A 234 14.64 13.90 -2.80
N LEU A 235 14.48 12.84 -2.02
CA LEU A 235 14.66 12.83 -0.55
C LEU A 235 15.85 11.98 -0.10
N VAL A 236 16.80 11.68 -1.00
CA VAL A 236 17.91 10.76 -0.72
C VAL A 236 18.76 11.22 0.47
N ASP A 237 19.10 12.51 0.54
CA ASP A 237 19.90 13.07 1.63
C ASP A 237 19.17 12.98 2.98
N ASP A 238 17.85 13.09 2.96
CA ASP A 238 17.01 12.97 4.16
C ASP A 238 17.03 11.54 4.69
N PHE A 239 16.86 10.54 3.83
CA PHE A 239 16.94 9.14 4.22
C PHE A 239 18.35 8.71 4.60
N VAL A 240 19.38 9.13 3.87
CA VAL A 240 20.78 8.81 4.19
C VAL A 240 21.17 9.34 5.58
N ARG A 241 20.78 10.56 5.92
CA ARG A 241 21.00 11.12 7.29
C ARG A 241 20.34 10.28 8.38
N ARG A 242 19.22 9.62 8.05
CA ARG A 242 18.41 8.81 8.98
C ARG A 242 18.54 7.30 8.74
N ALA A 243 19.56 6.85 7.99
CA ALA A 243 19.72 5.43 7.61
C ALA A 243 19.79 4.47 8.81
N ARG A 244 20.27 4.92 9.98
CA ARG A 244 20.31 4.11 11.22
C ARG A 244 18.94 3.89 11.85
N ASP A 245 17.97 4.77 11.55
CA ASP A 245 16.62 4.71 12.06
C ASP A 245 15.62 4.19 11.04
N LEU A 246 16.10 3.91 9.82
CA LEU A 246 15.30 3.39 8.72
C LEU A 246 15.22 1.86 8.78
N HIS A 247 14.00 1.36 8.86
CA HIS A 247 13.64 -0.04 8.85
C HIS A 247 12.87 -0.38 7.58
N GLY A 248 12.81 -1.66 7.23
CA GLY A 248 11.98 -2.16 6.13
C GLY A 248 11.15 -3.33 6.61
N ILE A 249 9.83 -3.17 6.69
CA ILE A 249 8.89 -4.22 7.11
C ILE A 249 7.90 -4.46 5.98
N VAL A 250 7.84 -5.69 5.48
CA VAL A 250 6.89 -6.08 4.43
C VAL A 250 5.47 -5.98 4.96
N ASN A 251 4.56 -5.40 4.17
CA ASN A 251 3.14 -5.40 4.51
C ASN A 251 2.57 -6.80 4.47
N GLY A 252 1.69 -7.09 5.41
CA GLY A 252 1.02 -8.38 5.50
C GLY A 252 -0.08 -8.57 4.45
N CYS A 253 -0.49 -9.81 4.31
CA CYS A 253 -1.69 -10.21 3.56
C CYS A 253 -2.80 -10.56 4.54
N ASP A 254 -4.01 -10.12 4.23
CA ASP A 254 -5.22 -10.59 4.93
C ASP A 254 -5.68 -11.92 4.31
N TYR A 255 -5.20 -13.03 4.89
CA TYR A 255 -5.58 -14.36 4.46
C TYR A 255 -7.01 -14.77 4.88
N SER A 256 -7.76 -13.93 5.59
CA SER A 256 -9.19 -14.15 5.77
C SER A 256 -9.99 -13.78 4.52
N GLU A 257 -9.47 -12.88 3.72
CA GLU A 257 -10.05 -12.42 2.46
C GLU A 257 -9.40 -13.12 1.24
N TRP A 258 -8.04 -13.14 1.20
CA TRP A 258 -7.27 -13.70 0.08
C TRP A 258 -6.83 -15.14 0.35
N ASN A 259 -7.80 -16.06 0.33
CA ASN A 259 -7.56 -17.49 0.61
C ASN A 259 -8.43 -18.38 -0.28
N PRO A 260 -7.84 -19.15 -1.22
CA PRO A 260 -8.62 -19.98 -2.14
C PRO A 260 -9.45 -21.07 -1.49
N GLN A 261 -9.20 -21.38 -0.20
CA GLN A 261 -10.00 -22.38 0.54
C GLN A 261 -11.34 -21.83 1.02
N THR A 262 -11.44 -20.53 1.26
CA THR A 262 -12.61 -19.88 1.88
C THR A 262 -13.18 -18.73 1.07
N ASP A 263 -12.53 -18.37 -0.03
CA ASP A 263 -12.93 -17.25 -0.87
C ASP A 263 -14.29 -17.45 -1.52
N HIS A 264 -15.26 -16.65 -1.09
CA HIS A 264 -16.65 -16.72 -1.56
C HIS A 264 -16.86 -16.13 -2.97
N TYR A 265 -15.88 -15.41 -3.52
CA TYR A 265 -15.93 -14.92 -4.89
C TYR A 265 -15.65 -16.03 -5.91
N LEU A 266 -14.92 -17.08 -5.53
CA LEU A 266 -14.49 -18.10 -6.47
C LEU A 266 -15.63 -19.00 -6.93
N PRO A 267 -15.61 -19.41 -8.21
CA PRO A 267 -16.52 -20.44 -8.73
C PRO A 267 -16.37 -21.77 -8.00
N THR A 268 -15.17 -22.07 -7.53
CA THR A 268 -14.84 -23.25 -6.72
C THR A 268 -13.65 -22.95 -5.83
N THR A 269 -13.69 -23.42 -4.61
CA THR A 269 -12.58 -23.31 -3.66
C THR A 269 -11.60 -24.47 -3.82
N TYR A 270 -10.34 -24.26 -3.41
CA TYR A 270 -9.27 -25.27 -3.45
C TYR A 270 -8.19 -24.96 -2.41
N ASN A 271 -7.32 -25.91 -2.15
CA ASN A 271 -6.16 -25.77 -1.27
C ASN A 271 -4.87 -26.16 -2.02
N ASP A 272 -3.73 -26.18 -1.31
CA ASP A 272 -2.41 -26.49 -1.85
C ASP A 272 -2.14 -27.98 -2.11
N GLU A 273 -3.08 -28.86 -1.80
CA GLU A 273 -3.04 -30.26 -2.20
C GLU A 273 -2.98 -30.38 -3.74
N PRO A 274 -2.05 -31.16 -4.33
CA PRO A 274 -1.83 -31.18 -5.78
C PRO A 274 -3.08 -31.40 -6.61
N GLN A 275 -3.94 -32.35 -6.22
CA GLN A 275 -5.17 -32.66 -6.96
C GLN A 275 -6.23 -31.57 -6.80
N SER A 276 -6.37 -31.04 -5.58
CA SER A 276 -7.29 -29.94 -5.26
C SER A 276 -6.91 -28.67 -6.03
N MET A 277 -5.64 -28.28 -6.00
CA MET A 277 -5.12 -27.11 -6.70
C MET A 277 -5.28 -27.23 -8.20
N ARG A 278 -4.84 -28.33 -8.82
CA ARG A 278 -4.98 -28.55 -10.28
C ARG A 278 -6.45 -28.44 -10.72
N LYS A 279 -7.37 -29.14 -10.02
CA LYS A 279 -8.78 -29.13 -10.33
C LYS A 279 -9.41 -27.76 -10.11
N GLY A 280 -9.15 -27.15 -8.95
CA GLY A 280 -9.71 -25.87 -8.58
C GLY A 280 -9.28 -24.75 -9.52
N LYS A 281 -7.99 -24.62 -9.78
CA LYS A 281 -7.46 -23.63 -10.74
C LYS A 281 -8.00 -23.84 -12.16
N ALA A 282 -8.11 -25.09 -12.62
CA ALA A 282 -8.68 -25.38 -13.93
C ALA A 282 -10.15 -24.93 -14.05
N LEU A 283 -10.95 -25.14 -13.01
CA LEU A 283 -12.35 -24.70 -12.98
C LEU A 283 -12.45 -23.17 -12.89
N CYS A 284 -11.61 -22.53 -12.09
CA CYS A 284 -11.55 -21.06 -12.00
C CYS A 284 -11.11 -20.45 -13.35
N LYS A 285 -10.11 -21.05 -14.03
CA LYS A 285 -9.69 -20.63 -15.36
C LYS A 285 -10.83 -20.74 -16.37
N THR A 286 -11.53 -21.88 -16.41
CA THR A 286 -12.67 -22.07 -17.30
C THR A 286 -13.76 -21.01 -17.06
N ALA A 287 -14.13 -20.78 -15.80
CA ALA A 287 -15.12 -19.77 -15.46
C ALA A 287 -14.67 -18.35 -15.88
N LEU A 288 -13.39 -18.01 -15.68
CA LEU A 288 -12.83 -16.73 -16.10
C LEU A 288 -12.83 -16.57 -17.62
N GLN A 289 -12.51 -17.64 -18.38
CA GLN A 289 -12.58 -17.65 -19.84
C GLN A 289 -14.00 -17.41 -20.33
N GLU A 290 -14.99 -18.09 -19.75
CA GLU A 290 -16.41 -17.93 -20.09
C GLU A 290 -16.90 -16.51 -19.78
N GLU A 291 -16.61 -15.98 -18.57
CA GLU A 291 -17.00 -14.62 -18.15
C GLU A 291 -16.44 -13.55 -19.10
N LEU A 292 -15.21 -13.74 -19.58
CA LEU A 292 -14.53 -12.78 -20.45
C LEU A 292 -14.68 -13.07 -21.94
N HIS A 293 -15.53 -14.03 -22.30
CA HIS A 293 -15.79 -14.45 -23.68
C HIS A 293 -14.51 -14.89 -24.43
N LEU A 294 -13.55 -15.44 -23.71
CA LEU A 294 -12.39 -16.11 -24.28
C LEU A 294 -12.75 -17.58 -24.62
N PRO A 295 -12.16 -18.18 -25.65
CA PRO A 295 -12.31 -19.61 -25.86
C PRO A 295 -11.84 -20.41 -24.64
N VAL A 296 -12.66 -21.37 -24.21
CA VAL A 296 -12.24 -22.33 -23.17
C VAL A 296 -11.17 -23.25 -23.77
N ALA A 297 -9.95 -23.08 -23.31
CA ALA A 297 -8.77 -23.77 -23.82
C ALA A 297 -7.78 -24.05 -22.70
N ASN A 298 -7.06 -25.17 -22.77
CA ASN A 298 -6.00 -25.51 -21.85
C ASN A 298 -4.67 -24.90 -22.30
N VAL A 299 -4.61 -23.57 -22.28
CA VAL A 299 -3.41 -22.78 -22.62
C VAL A 299 -2.97 -21.97 -21.40
N PRO A 300 -1.68 -21.59 -21.29
CA PRO A 300 -1.22 -20.75 -20.20
C PRO A 300 -1.93 -19.38 -20.21
N MET A 301 -2.38 -18.96 -19.03
CA MET A 301 -3.06 -17.67 -18.83
C MET A 301 -2.20 -16.73 -17.98
N PHE A 302 -2.03 -15.51 -18.47
CA PHE A 302 -1.29 -14.43 -17.80
C PHE A 302 -2.28 -13.36 -17.36
N GLY A 303 -2.40 -13.15 -16.06
CA GLY A 303 -3.30 -12.17 -15.45
C GLY A 303 -2.59 -10.91 -15.04
N MET A 304 -3.31 -9.79 -15.00
CA MET A 304 -2.87 -8.53 -14.41
C MET A 304 -4.08 -7.76 -13.88
N VAL A 305 -4.03 -7.33 -12.62
CA VAL A 305 -5.06 -6.49 -12.01
C VAL A 305 -4.37 -5.28 -11.39
N CYS A 306 -4.63 -4.08 -11.91
CA CYS A 306 -3.97 -2.88 -11.37
C CYS A 306 -4.60 -1.59 -11.87
N ARG A 307 -4.19 -0.46 -11.31
CA ARG A 307 -4.43 0.85 -11.90
C ARG A 307 -3.62 0.99 -13.21
N LEU A 308 -4.23 1.52 -14.25
CA LEU A 308 -3.55 1.78 -15.52
C LEU A 308 -2.71 3.06 -15.40
N THR A 309 -1.51 2.92 -14.88
CA THR A 309 -0.56 4.03 -14.68
C THR A 309 0.82 3.66 -15.17
N HIS A 310 1.64 4.67 -15.47
CA HIS A 310 3.05 4.48 -15.82
C HIS A 310 3.78 3.61 -14.79
N GLN A 311 3.51 3.82 -13.50
CA GLN A 311 4.08 3.05 -12.39
C GLN A 311 3.94 1.53 -12.57
N LYS A 312 2.81 1.07 -13.14
CA LYS A 312 2.53 -0.36 -13.30
C LYS A 312 3.19 -0.99 -14.53
N GLY A 313 4.03 -0.24 -15.25
CA GLY A 313 4.91 -0.76 -16.29
C GLY A 313 4.24 -1.01 -17.64
N PHE A 314 3.12 -0.34 -17.95
CA PHE A 314 2.47 -0.47 -19.26
C PHE A 314 3.37 -0.04 -20.42
N HIS A 315 4.32 0.87 -20.19
CA HIS A 315 5.32 1.24 -21.18
C HIS A 315 6.33 0.12 -21.49
N TYR A 316 6.45 -0.89 -20.64
CA TYR A 316 7.20 -2.12 -20.92
C TYR A 316 6.30 -3.18 -21.58
N LEU A 317 5.04 -3.33 -21.10
CA LEU A 317 4.15 -4.40 -21.56
C LEU A 317 3.56 -4.13 -22.97
N LEU A 318 3.06 -2.91 -23.21
CA LEU A 318 2.36 -2.60 -24.45
C LEU A 318 3.21 -2.78 -25.71
N PRO A 319 4.52 -2.46 -25.74
CA PRO A 319 5.35 -2.69 -26.91
C PRO A 319 5.51 -4.16 -27.32
N ILE A 320 5.40 -5.08 -26.34
CA ILE A 320 5.69 -6.51 -26.57
C ILE A 320 4.43 -7.39 -26.55
N LEU A 321 3.28 -6.86 -26.15
CA LEU A 321 2.08 -7.66 -25.90
C LEU A 321 1.58 -8.37 -27.16
N GLU A 322 1.47 -7.67 -28.29
CA GLU A 322 1.04 -8.30 -29.56
C GLU A 322 2.06 -9.34 -30.07
N GLN A 323 3.35 -9.15 -29.82
CA GLN A 323 4.37 -10.15 -30.13
C GLN A 323 4.18 -11.40 -29.26
N PHE A 324 3.94 -11.21 -27.96
CA PHE A 324 3.72 -12.33 -27.03
C PHE A 324 2.45 -13.12 -27.38
N LEU A 325 1.36 -12.44 -27.78
CA LEU A 325 0.09 -13.05 -28.20
C LEU A 325 0.19 -13.89 -29.49
N ARG A 326 1.34 -13.92 -30.18
CA ARG A 326 1.58 -14.88 -31.28
C ARG A 326 1.72 -16.31 -30.77
N ASN A 327 2.12 -16.50 -29.51
CA ASN A 327 2.14 -17.81 -28.86
C ASN A 327 0.72 -18.31 -28.59
N ASP A 328 0.60 -19.57 -28.22
CA ASP A 328 -0.67 -20.16 -27.79
C ASP A 328 -0.88 -19.90 -26.30
N VAL A 329 -1.35 -18.70 -25.98
CA VAL A 329 -1.53 -18.17 -24.65
C VAL A 329 -2.81 -17.32 -24.56
N GLN A 330 -3.27 -17.08 -23.36
CA GLN A 330 -4.28 -16.05 -23.09
C GLN A 330 -3.73 -15.02 -22.09
N VAL A 331 -4.10 -13.75 -22.27
CA VAL A 331 -3.74 -12.66 -21.37
C VAL A 331 -5.01 -11.93 -20.95
N VAL A 332 -5.13 -11.67 -19.66
CA VAL A 332 -6.28 -10.97 -19.05
C VAL A 332 -5.79 -9.77 -18.25
N ILE A 333 -6.30 -8.60 -18.57
CA ILE A 333 -5.99 -7.36 -17.82
C ILE A 333 -7.29 -6.73 -17.32
N VAL A 334 -7.35 -6.44 -16.02
CA VAL A 334 -8.47 -5.75 -15.38
C VAL A 334 -7.96 -4.51 -14.68
N GLY A 335 -8.56 -3.35 -14.96
CA GLY A 335 -8.16 -2.11 -14.29
C GLY A 335 -8.67 -0.85 -14.96
N THR A 336 -8.51 0.28 -14.27
CA THR A 336 -8.88 1.63 -14.74
C THR A 336 -7.71 2.58 -14.53
N GLY A 337 -7.65 3.68 -15.27
CA GLY A 337 -6.62 4.70 -15.08
C GLY A 337 -6.40 5.58 -16.32
N GLU A 338 -5.18 5.66 -16.80
CA GLU A 338 -4.79 6.53 -17.91
C GLU A 338 -5.55 6.19 -19.21
N PRO A 339 -6.31 7.14 -19.79
CA PRO A 339 -7.15 6.86 -20.95
C PRO A 339 -6.38 6.36 -22.18
N GLU A 340 -5.13 6.83 -22.36
CA GLU A 340 -4.27 6.39 -23.48
C GLU A 340 -3.89 4.91 -23.35
N VAL A 341 -3.60 4.45 -22.14
CA VAL A 341 -3.33 3.04 -21.85
C VAL A 341 -4.58 2.21 -22.10
N ALA A 342 -5.74 2.63 -21.57
CA ALA A 342 -7.02 1.95 -21.77
C ALA A 342 -7.37 1.84 -23.26
N ALA A 343 -7.22 2.92 -24.03
CA ALA A 343 -7.51 2.92 -25.48
C ALA A 343 -6.60 1.93 -26.24
N ARG A 344 -5.30 1.85 -25.90
CA ARG A 344 -4.38 0.87 -26.52
C ARG A 344 -4.76 -0.58 -26.17
N LEU A 345 -5.08 -0.85 -24.91
CA LEU A 345 -5.51 -2.18 -24.47
C LEU A 345 -6.83 -2.60 -25.16
N ASN A 346 -7.80 -1.71 -25.26
CA ASN A 346 -9.05 -1.94 -25.99
C ASN A 346 -8.81 -2.26 -27.47
N LYS A 347 -7.88 -1.56 -28.13
CA LYS A 347 -7.49 -1.83 -29.53
C LYS A 347 -6.90 -3.24 -29.68
N ILE A 348 -5.98 -3.64 -28.79
CA ILE A 348 -5.37 -4.97 -28.82
C ILE A 348 -6.43 -6.04 -28.54
N ALA A 349 -7.32 -5.84 -27.58
CA ALA A 349 -8.40 -6.77 -27.28
C ALA A 349 -9.32 -6.98 -28.49
N HIS A 350 -9.64 -5.91 -29.21
CA HIS A 350 -10.43 -6.00 -30.43
C HIS A 350 -9.75 -6.83 -31.54
N SER A 351 -8.43 -6.74 -31.64
CA SER A 351 -7.65 -7.45 -32.67
C SER A 351 -7.33 -8.90 -32.30
N HIS A 352 -7.34 -9.24 -31.00
CA HIS A 352 -6.90 -10.54 -30.46
C HIS A 352 -7.99 -11.20 -29.57
N ARG A 353 -9.25 -11.13 -29.97
CA ARG A 353 -10.44 -11.53 -29.17
C ARG A 353 -10.38 -12.93 -28.55
N ASN A 354 -9.64 -13.85 -29.16
CA ASN A 354 -9.53 -15.23 -28.66
C ASN A 354 -8.35 -15.43 -27.69
N LYS A 355 -7.50 -14.42 -27.52
CA LYS A 355 -6.24 -14.54 -26.74
C LYS A 355 -6.05 -13.42 -25.71
N PHE A 356 -6.78 -12.31 -25.86
CA PHE A 356 -6.63 -11.17 -24.99
C PHE A 356 -7.96 -10.58 -24.57
N ALA A 357 -8.18 -10.45 -23.27
CA ALA A 357 -9.31 -9.76 -22.68
C ALA A 357 -8.82 -8.57 -21.84
N PHE A 358 -9.43 -7.42 -22.06
CA PHE A 358 -9.26 -6.24 -21.23
C PHE A 358 -10.61 -5.78 -20.69
N VAL A 359 -10.70 -5.61 -19.36
CA VAL A 359 -11.91 -5.14 -18.68
C VAL A 359 -11.58 -3.83 -17.97
N GLU A 360 -12.10 -2.72 -18.51
CA GLU A 360 -11.91 -1.38 -17.96
C GLU A 360 -12.87 -1.16 -16.79
N THR A 361 -12.55 -1.75 -15.64
CA THR A 361 -13.35 -1.64 -14.41
C THR A 361 -12.51 -1.84 -13.17
N TYR A 362 -13.03 -1.38 -12.04
CA TYR A 362 -12.65 -1.86 -10.73
C TYR A 362 -13.68 -2.91 -10.28
N SER A 363 -13.27 -4.15 -10.14
CA SER A 363 -14.12 -5.25 -9.70
C SER A 363 -13.35 -6.19 -8.78
N GLU A 364 -13.77 -6.23 -7.53
CA GLU A 364 -13.20 -7.12 -6.52
C GLU A 364 -13.36 -8.58 -6.92
N ARG A 365 -14.58 -8.98 -7.33
CA ARG A 365 -14.84 -10.34 -7.83
C ARG A 365 -13.90 -10.73 -8.99
N LEU A 366 -13.71 -9.86 -9.97
CA LEU A 366 -12.81 -10.15 -11.08
C LEU A 366 -11.35 -10.20 -10.66
N ALA A 367 -10.94 -9.40 -9.67
CA ALA A 367 -9.59 -9.48 -9.12
C ALA A 367 -9.31 -10.88 -8.55
N HIS A 368 -10.19 -11.39 -7.68
CA HIS A 368 -10.11 -12.75 -7.14
C HIS A 368 -10.13 -13.84 -8.24
N TRP A 369 -10.97 -13.66 -9.25
CA TRP A 369 -11.05 -14.60 -10.36
C TRP A 369 -9.79 -14.62 -11.24
N VAL A 370 -9.16 -13.47 -11.47
CA VAL A 370 -7.89 -13.36 -12.21
C VAL A 370 -6.76 -14.01 -11.41
N GLU A 371 -6.70 -13.77 -10.09
CA GLU A 371 -5.71 -14.41 -9.21
C GLU A 371 -5.87 -15.95 -9.20
N ALA A 372 -7.07 -16.46 -9.12
CA ALA A 372 -7.33 -17.90 -9.08
C ALA A 372 -7.21 -18.59 -10.45
N GLY A 373 -7.69 -17.95 -11.51
CA GLY A 373 -7.79 -18.54 -12.85
C GLY A 373 -6.53 -18.43 -13.69
N SER A 374 -5.61 -17.52 -13.38
CA SER A 374 -4.35 -17.36 -14.10
C SER A 374 -3.30 -18.39 -13.67
N ASP A 375 -2.34 -18.67 -14.54
CA ASP A 375 -1.15 -19.45 -14.22
C ASP A 375 -0.01 -18.54 -13.78
N PHE A 376 0.06 -17.35 -14.40
CA PHE A 376 1.05 -16.33 -14.11
C PHE A 376 0.39 -14.97 -13.87
N PHE A 377 1.00 -14.15 -13.01
CA PHE A 377 0.52 -12.81 -12.70
C PHE A 377 1.59 -11.75 -13.03
N LEU A 378 1.24 -10.78 -13.87
CA LEU A 378 2.20 -9.80 -14.38
C LEU A 378 2.29 -8.57 -13.45
N MET A 379 3.50 -8.27 -13.00
CA MET A 379 3.82 -7.06 -12.23
C MET A 379 5.11 -6.40 -12.75
N PRO A 380 5.09 -5.84 -13.97
CA PRO A 380 6.26 -5.19 -14.58
C PRO A 380 6.48 -3.76 -14.05
N SER A 381 6.27 -3.55 -12.75
CA SER A 381 6.21 -2.21 -12.15
C SER A 381 7.52 -1.44 -12.32
N GLU A 382 7.42 -0.14 -12.63
CA GLU A 382 8.56 0.79 -12.64
C GLU A 382 9.14 0.97 -11.24
N PHE A 383 8.28 1.08 -10.25
CA PHE A 383 8.61 1.02 -8.83
C PHE A 383 7.42 0.43 -8.07
N GLU A 384 7.71 -0.26 -6.97
CA GLU A 384 6.68 -0.87 -6.13
C GLU A 384 7.19 -0.95 -4.68
N ALA A 385 6.72 -0.08 -3.82
CA ALA A 385 7.21 0.01 -2.45
C ALA A 385 7.06 -1.31 -1.68
N CYS A 386 5.91 -1.95 -1.78
CA CYS A 386 5.64 -3.29 -1.27
C CYS A 386 5.05 -4.18 -2.36
N GLY A 387 3.90 -3.78 -2.91
CA GLY A 387 3.03 -4.65 -3.69
C GLY A 387 2.27 -5.64 -2.79
N LEU A 388 1.05 -5.94 -3.19
CA LEU A 388 0.22 -6.95 -2.51
C LEU A 388 -0.22 -8.04 -3.49
N ASN A 389 -0.45 -7.69 -4.76
CA ASN A 389 -0.97 -8.64 -5.73
C ASN A 389 -0.04 -9.85 -5.98
N GLN A 390 1.30 -9.69 -5.87
CA GLN A 390 2.20 -10.84 -5.92
C GLN A 390 2.00 -11.78 -4.73
N ILE A 391 1.66 -11.25 -3.56
CA ILE A 391 1.36 -12.06 -2.37
C ILE A 391 0.02 -12.76 -2.56
N TYR A 392 -0.99 -12.03 -3.06
CA TYR A 392 -2.29 -12.61 -3.38
C TYR A 392 -2.15 -13.72 -4.44
N SER A 393 -1.47 -13.45 -5.55
CA SER A 393 -1.28 -14.45 -6.60
C SER A 393 -0.58 -15.71 -6.08
N MET A 394 0.45 -15.57 -5.26
CA MET A 394 1.10 -16.72 -4.62
C MET A 394 0.14 -17.52 -3.74
N ALA A 395 -0.73 -16.88 -2.96
CA ALA A 395 -1.72 -17.55 -2.13
C ALA A 395 -2.71 -18.40 -2.97
N TYR A 396 -2.97 -17.99 -4.21
CA TYR A 396 -3.81 -18.73 -5.16
C TYR A 396 -3.03 -19.70 -6.06
N GLY A 397 -1.72 -19.89 -5.85
CA GLY A 397 -0.88 -20.75 -6.68
C GLY A 397 -0.68 -20.19 -8.10
N THR A 398 -0.84 -18.91 -8.28
CA THR A 398 -0.54 -18.18 -9.51
C THR A 398 0.84 -17.56 -9.39
N LEU A 399 1.75 -17.88 -10.31
CA LEU A 399 3.15 -17.51 -10.16
C LEU A 399 3.39 -16.06 -10.65
N PRO A 400 3.87 -15.15 -9.79
CA PRO A 400 4.13 -13.78 -10.20
C PRO A 400 5.34 -13.70 -11.14
N ILE A 401 5.22 -12.83 -12.15
CA ILE A 401 6.31 -12.37 -13.02
C ILE A 401 6.54 -10.90 -12.68
N VAL A 402 7.67 -10.60 -12.04
CA VAL A 402 7.92 -9.30 -11.45
C VAL A 402 9.19 -8.63 -11.94
N ARG A 403 9.20 -7.32 -12.04
CA ARG A 403 10.48 -6.60 -12.01
C ARG A 403 10.98 -6.55 -10.57
N GLU A 404 12.26 -6.86 -10.36
CA GLU A 404 12.87 -6.98 -9.01
C GLU A 404 13.10 -5.59 -8.38
N VAL A 405 12.01 -4.93 -7.99
CA VAL A 405 12.01 -3.62 -7.33
C VAL A 405 11.20 -3.66 -6.03
N GLY A 406 11.59 -2.86 -5.05
CA GLY A 406 10.92 -2.73 -3.77
C GLY A 406 10.51 -4.08 -3.18
N GLY A 407 9.31 -4.18 -2.67
CA GLY A 407 8.79 -5.40 -2.06
C GLY A 407 8.60 -6.58 -3.01
N LEU A 408 8.56 -6.36 -4.32
CA LEU A 408 8.51 -7.46 -5.30
C LEU A 408 9.79 -8.32 -5.21
N LYS A 409 10.95 -7.67 -5.04
CA LYS A 409 12.22 -8.35 -4.84
C LYS A 409 12.31 -9.09 -3.49
N ASP A 410 11.66 -8.57 -2.48
CA ASP A 410 11.66 -9.18 -1.14
C ASP A 410 10.75 -10.40 -1.04
N THR A 411 9.68 -10.46 -1.84
CA THR A 411 8.61 -11.44 -1.70
C THR A 411 8.62 -12.54 -2.77
N VAL A 412 9.24 -12.30 -3.94
CA VAL A 412 9.25 -13.25 -5.05
C VAL A 412 10.67 -13.80 -5.28
N ASN A 413 10.81 -15.12 -5.20
CA ASN A 413 12.06 -15.81 -5.50
C ASN A 413 12.04 -16.30 -6.95
N ASP A 414 12.97 -15.77 -7.77
CA ASP A 414 13.11 -16.14 -9.18
C ASP A 414 13.52 -17.59 -9.35
N TYR A 415 12.86 -18.30 -10.27
CA TYR A 415 13.08 -19.74 -10.50
C TYR A 415 14.51 -20.06 -10.96
N ASP A 416 15.09 -19.25 -11.84
CA ASP A 416 16.42 -19.56 -12.38
C ASP A 416 17.53 -19.26 -11.36
N LYS A 417 17.32 -18.26 -10.49
CA LYS A 417 18.30 -17.91 -9.45
C LYS A 417 18.21 -18.83 -8.24
N PHE A 418 17.00 -19.28 -7.90
CA PHE A 418 16.73 -20.01 -6.66
C PHE A 418 15.75 -21.17 -6.86
N PRO A 419 16.09 -22.21 -7.66
CA PRO A 419 15.14 -23.27 -8.03
C PRO A 419 14.48 -23.94 -6.83
N GLU A 420 15.23 -24.17 -5.74
CA GLU A 420 14.76 -24.88 -4.54
C GLU A 420 13.77 -24.06 -3.69
N ARG A 421 13.77 -22.75 -3.83
CA ARG A 421 12.87 -21.85 -3.10
C ARG A 421 12.05 -20.91 -4.00
N ALA A 422 12.04 -21.19 -5.28
CA ALA A 422 11.34 -20.38 -6.27
C ALA A 422 9.84 -20.26 -5.96
N THR A 423 9.29 -19.06 -6.18
CA THR A 423 7.88 -18.74 -6.03
C THR A 423 7.33 -17.96 -7.22
N GLY A 424 8.17 -17.65 -8.21
CA GLY A 424 7.80 -16.91 -9.40
C GLY A 424 9.01 -16.66 -10.31
N PHE A 425 8.91 -15.62 -11.13
CA PHE A 425 9.93 -15.22 -12.10
C PHE A 425 10.28 -13.74 -11.92
N GLY A 426 11.57 -13.43 -11.91
CA GLY A 426 12.07 -12.07 -11.73
C GLY A 426 12.98 -11.61 -12.87
N TYR A 427 13.01 -10.30 -13.10
CA TYR A 427 13.98 -9.64 -13.99
C TYR A 427 14.34 -8.26 -13.42
N GLN A 428 15.49 -7.72 -13.83
CA GLN A 428 16.01 -6.46 -13.28
C GLN A 428 15.92 -5.29 -14.27
N GLU A 429 16.30 -5.54 -15.52
CA GLU A 429 16.42 -4.50 -16.53
C GLU A 429 15.05 -3.86 -16.83
N PRO A 430 14.92 -2.51 -16.74
CA PRO A 430 13.68 -1.80 -17.00
C PRO A 430 13.42 -1.65 -18.52
N THR A 431 13.24 -2.77 -19.22
CA THR A 431 13.04 -2.79 -20.67
C THR A 431 11.92 -3.73 -21.11
N PRO A 432 11.23 -3.43 -22.20
CA PRO A 432 10.23 -4.33 -22.79
C PRO A 432 10.82 -5.70 -23.12
N GLU A 433 12.05 -5.76 -23.60
CA GLU A 433 12.74 -6.99 -23.99
C GLU A 433 12.99 -7.91 -22.79
N ALA A 434 13.40 -7.35 -21.64
CA ALA A 434 13.62 -8.12 -20.43
C ALA A 434 12.30 -8.73 -19.90
N LEU A 435 11.21 -7.97 -19.96
CA LEU A 435 9.87 -8.47 -19.64
C LEU A 435 9.47 -9.59 -20.60
N LEU A 436 9.63 -9.39 -21.92
CA LEU A 436 9.27 -10.40 -22.93
C LEU A 436 10.04 -11.71 -22.71
N ILE A 437 11.35 -11.62 -22.49
CA ILE A 437 12.20 -12.80 -22.21
C ILE A 437 11.68 -13.53 -20.97
N THR A 438 11.32 -12.81 -19.92
CA THR A 438 10.84 -13.43 -18.68
C THR A 438 9.47 -14.07 -18.87
N MET A 439 8.55 -13.43 -19.60
CA MET A 439 7.28 -14.04 -19.97
C MET A 439 7.47 -15.30 -20.83
N GLN A 440 8.43 -15.30 -21.74
CA GLN A 440 8.77 -16.49 -22.55
C GLN A 440 9.40 -17.61 -21.72
N ARG A 441 10.26 -17.28 -20.73
CA ARG A 441 10.81 -18.26 -19.78
C ARG A 441 9.69 -18.93 -19.00
N ALA A 442 8.74 -18.16 -18.46
CA ALA A 442 7.58 -18.68 -17.76
C ALA A 442 6.70 -19.57 -18.65
N LEU A 443 6.48 -19.16 -19.91
CA LEU A 443 5.76 -19.95 -20.90
C LEU A 443 6.46 -21.30 -21.16
N LEU A 444 7.77 -21.30 -21.40
CA LEU A 444 8.53 -22.53 -21.61
C LEU A 444 8.54 -23.43 -20.39
N PHE A 445 8.63 -22.86 -19.18
CA PHE A 445 8.52 -23.61 -17.94
C PHE A 445 7.17 -24.33 -17.80
N TYR A 446 6.06 -23.63 -18.08
CA TYR A 446 4.71 -24.21 -18.09
C TYR A 446 4.61 -25.39 -19.06
N LEU A 447 5.13 -25.23 -20.29
CA LEU A 447 5.00 -26.24 -21.36
C LEU A 447 5.94 -27.46 -21.16
N GLN A 448 7.12 -27.24 -20.62
CA GLN A 448 8.18 -28.28 -20.59
C GLN A 448 8.34 -28.93 -19.21
N GLN A 449 7.91 -28.28 -18.12
CA GLN A 449 8.16 -28.72 -16.76
C GLN A 449 6.90 -28.71 -15.88
N PRO A 450 5.81 -29.39 -16.28
CA PRO A 450 4.53 -29.32 -15.58
C PRO A 450 4.57 -29.83 -14.12
N GLU A 451 5.43 -30.80 -13.82
CA GLU A 451 5.58 -31.30 -12.44
C GLU A 451 6.35 -30.33 -11.54
N ASP A 452 7.34 -29.62 -12.08
CA ASP A 452 8.06 -28.60 -11.32
C ASP A 452 7.20 -27.34 -11.19
N MET A 453 6.39 -27.00 -12.19
CA MET A 453 5.38 -25.95 -12.09
C MET A 453 4.47 -26.19 -10.88
N LEU A 454 3.96 -27.40 -10.71
CA LEU A 454 3.12 -27.78 -9.58
C LEU A 454 3.83 -27.58 -8.23
N LYS A 455 5.10 -28.00 -8.13
CA LYS A 455 5.90 -27.84 -6.89
C LYS A 455 6.14 -26.35 -6.56
N VAL A 456 6.40 -25.54 -7.58
CA VAL A 456 6.60 -24.09 -7.39
C VAL A 456 5.29 -23.43 -6.96
N GLN A 457 4.16 -23.81 -7.56
CA GLN A 457 2.83 -23.32 -7.18
C GLN A 457 2.50 -23.68 -5.72
N GLN A 458 2.73 -24.92 -5.31
CA GLN A 458 2.52 -25.33 -3.91
C GLN A 458 3.41 -24.53 -2.95
N ARG A 459 4.68 -24.35 -3.29
CA ARG A 459 5.61 -23.55 -2.50
C ARG A 459 5.18 -22.10 -2.40
N ALA A 460 4.65 -21.52 -3.49
CA ALA A 460 4.10 -20.19 -3.49
C ALA A 460 2.90 -20.08 -2.54
N MET A 461 1.96 -21.04 -2.57
CA MET A 461 0.81 -21.07 -1.66
C MET A 461 1.20 -21.26 -0.19
N GLN A 462 2.33 -21.86 0.10
CA GLN A 462 2.84 -22.11 1.45
C GLN A 462 3.66 -20.95 2.02
N GLN A 463 3.86 -19.86 1.25
CA GLN A 463 4.49 -18.66 1.79
C GLN A 463 3.60 -18.02 2.87
N ASN A 464 4.23 -17.53 3.91
CA ASN A 464 3.54 -16.83 4.98
C ASN A 464 3.93 -15.33 5.00
N PHE A 465 3.04 -14.50 4.52
CA PHE A 465 3.13 -13.04 4.61
C PHE A 465 1.97 -12.50 5.45
N SER A 466 1.67 -13.15 6.58
CA SER A 466 0.56 -12.73 7.44
C SER A 466 0.86 -11.41 8.15
N TRP A 467 -0.19 -10.71 8.53
CA TRP A 467 -0.07 -9.50 9.36
C TRP A 467 0.48 -9.81 10.75
N GLU A 468 0.33 -11.03 11.26
CA GLU A 468 0.93 -11.48 12.52
C GLU A 468 2.46 -11.40 12.47
N GLU A 469 3.08 -11.85 11.37
CA GLU A 469 4.53 -11.77 11.17
C GLU A 469 4.97 -10.29 11.07
N SER A 470 4.28 -9.50 10.24
CA SER A 470 4.59 -8.07 10.09
C SER A 470 4.44 -7.32 11.42
N ALA A 471 3.37 -7.58 12.18
CA ALA A 471 3.14 -6.93 13.47
C ALA A 471 4.24 -7.23 14.50
N GLN A 472 4.83 -8.43 14.47
CA GLN A 472 5.97 -8.75 15.34
C GLN A 472 7.19 -7.89 15.02
N GLU A 473 7.47 -7.63 13.74
CA GLU A 473 8.54 -6.73 13.31
C GLU A 473 8.24 -5.27 13.71
N TYR A 474 6.98 -4.82 13.55
CA TYR A 474 6.56 -3.51 14.06
C TYR A 474 6.75 -3.39 15.57
N MET A 475 6.44 -4.43 16.34
CA MET A 475 6.66 -4.44 17.79
C MET A 475 8.15 -4.34 18.15
N LYS A 476 9.05 -4.96 17.39
CA LYS A 476 10.51 -4.78 17.58
C LYS A 476 10.91 -3.33 17.35
N MET A 477 10.43 -2.72 16.27
CA MET A 477 10.72 -1.32 15.94
C MET A 477 10.14 -0.36 16.99
N TYR A 478 8.90 -0.57 17.47
CA TYR A 478 8.30 0.26 18.52
C TYR A 478 9.11 0.22 19.82
N ARG A 479 9.61 -0.97 20.21
CA ARG A 479 10.50 -1.10 21.37
C ARG A 479 11.83 -0.39 21.17
N LEU A 480 12.42 -0.48 19.98
CA LEU A 480 13.62 0.28 19.64
C LEU A 480 13.37 1.80 19.70
N ALA A 481 12.20 2.26 19.31
CA ALA A 481 11.84 3.68 19.45
C ALA A 481 11.66 4.07 20.93
N ARG A 482 11.03 3.21 21.75
CA ARG A 482 10.63 3.51 23.13
C ARG A 482 11.80 3.40 24.10
N PHE A 483 12.69 2.41 23.93
CA PHE A 483 13.71 2.03 24.92
C PHE A 483 15.15 2.05 24.35
N GLY A 484 15.32 2.30 23.03
CA GLY A 484 16.61 2.27 22.30
C GLY A 484 17.40 3.56 22.29
#